data_386d008777b90a203a4ba10f4482c2ef
#
_entry.id   386d008777b90a203a4ba10f4482c2ef
#
_cell.length_a   1.000
_cell.length_b   1.000
_cell.length_c   1.000
_cell.angle_alpha   90.00
_cell.angle_beta   90.00
_cell.angle_gamma   90.00
#
_symmetry.space_group_name_H-M   'P 1'
#
loop_
_entity.id
_entity.type
_entity.pdbx_description
1 polymer ?
#
loop_
_entity_poly.entity_id
_entity_poly.type
_entity_poly.pdbx_seq_one_letter_code
_entity_poly.pdbx_strand_id
1 'polypeptide(L)'
;MYLFYKHRRSELEILQLEYEKIEQLPELLEELQPVVIRGISNPKGLTKEFLEKIQRLANFSVGGQPLSDILTHPEMIFGAQGVPTISYLGRQELAKELAIPIWADHIWLPILSQSTWIGPVVGCMRSEAYIGGLGMLRTTAKYTCIMPTEGKYILSILSKESEMFLPTAWQYKYISSLTLNDTPLVADLKFLDIVLRPGTMICLPPHCIVSMEPTKEPIQFCAFVSIEYHEPITLLAKSFSQN
;
A
#
# COMPACT_ATOMS: atom_id res chain seq x y z
N MET A 1 -28.25 7.97 13.60
CA MET A 1 -27.70 7.74 14.95
C MET A 1 -26.67 6.61 14.99
N TYR A 2 -26.89 5.48 14.32
CA TYR A 2 -25.95 4.34 14.26
C TYR A 2 -24.62 4.67 13.54
N LEU A 3 -24.64 5.42 12.44
CA LEU A 3 -23.46 5.90 11.72
C LEU A 3 -22.61 6.88 12.57
N PHE A 4 -23.23 7.66 13.42
CA PHE A 4 -22.53 8.61 14.28
C PHE A 4 -21.78 7.91 15.43
N TYR A 5 -22.26 6.77 15.88
CA TYR A 5 -21.60 5.95 16.92
C TYR A 5 -20.41 5.15 16.35
N LYS A 6 -20.51 4.68 15.11
CA LYS A 6 -19.41 3.96 14.44
C LYS A 6 -18.18 4.85 14.21
N HIS A 7 -18.37 6.16 14.03
CA HIS A 7 -17.27 7.12 13.86
C HIS A 7 -16.58 7.56 15.17
N ARG A 8 -17.05 7.13 16.32
CA ARG A 8 -16.49 7.52 17.64
C ARG A 8 -15.51 6.52 18.25
N ARG A 9 -15.23 5.39 17.62
CA ARG A 9 -14.11 4.55 18.04
C ARG A 9 -12.81 5.25 17.67
N SER A 10 -12.21 5.92 18.65
CA SER A 10 -10.96 6.69 18.52
C SER A 10 -9.70 5.82 18.56
N GLU A 11 -9.81 4.52 18.75
CA GLU A 11 -8.70 3.60 18.78
C GLU A 11 -8.57 2.89 17.43
N LEU A 12 -7.36 2.96 16.86
CA LEU A 12 -7.00 2.24 15.66
C LEU A 12 -6.90 0.75 16.02
N GLU A 13 -7.88 -0.02 15.62
CA GLU A 13 -7.89 -1.48 15.75
C GLU A 13 -7.50 -2.12 14.42
N ILE A 14 -6.74 -3.21 14.48
CA ILE A 14 -6.41 -4.01 13.31
C ILE A 14 -7.14 -5.32 13.40
N LEU A 15 -8.00 -5.56 12.41
CA LEU A 15 -8.68 -6.82 12.25
C LEU A 15 -7.75 -7.82 11.55
N GLN A 16 -7.89 -9.10 11.89
CA GLN A 16 -7.10 -10.17 11.27
C GLN A 16 -8.02 -11.22 10.66
N LEU A 17 -7.68 -11.67 9.47
CA LEU A 17 -8.43 -12.64 8.71
C LEU A 17 -7.47 -13.65 8.06
N GLU A 18 -7.78 -14.93 8.14
CA GLU A 18 -7.10 -15.96 7.34
C GLU A 18 -7.77 -16.08 5.97
N TYR A 19 -7.00 -16.32 4.93
CA TYR A 19 -7.50 -16.36 3.54
C TYR A 19 -8.60 -17.40 3.34
N GLU A 20 -8.59 -18.48 4.10
CA GLU A 20 -9.66 -19.51 4.08
C GLU A 20 -11.04 -18.96 4.46
N LYS A 21 -11.08 -17.84 5.16
CA LYS A 21 -12.30 -17.14 5.58
C LYS A 21 -12.55 -15.85 4.82
N ILE A 22 -11.99 -15.73 3.61
CA ILE A 22 -12.03 -14.49 2.81
C ILE A 22 -13.46 -14.01 2.53
N GLU A 23 -14.44 -14.88 2.58
CA GLU A 23 -15.86 -14.55 2.43
C GLU A 23 -16.37 -13.55 3.48
N GLN A 24 -15.70 -13.47 4.64
CA GLN A 24 -16.05 -12.53 5.72
C GLN A 24 -15.42 -11.13 5.49
N LEU A 25 -14.53 -10.98 4.53
CA LEU A 25 -13.84 -9.71 4.28
C LEU A 25 -14.80 -8.55 4.01
N PRO A 26 -15.85 -8.70 3.18
CA PRO A 26 -16.80 -7.59 2.93
C PRO A 26 -17.43 -7.03 4.21
N GLU A 27 -17.81 -7.89 5.15
CA GLU A 27 -18.39 -7.49 6.43
C GLU A 27 -17.38 -6.73 7.30
N LEU A 28 -16.12 -7.22 7.36
CA LEU A 28 -15.05 -6.57 8.11
C LEU A 28 -14.67 -5.20 7.53
N LEU A 29 -14.71 -5.06 6.20
CA LEU A 29 -14.41 -3.80 5.53
C LEU A 29 -15.47 -2.71 5.82
N GLU A 30 -16.71 -3.09 6.16
CA GLU A 30 -17.75 -2.14 6.58
C GLU A 30 -17.42 -1.47 7.92
N GLU A 31 -16.57 -2.08 8.75
CA GLU A 31 -16.15 -1.49 10.02
C GLU A 31 -15.19 -0.31 9.85
N LEU A 32 -14.70 -0.05 8.62
CA LEU A 32 -13.73 1.00 8.30
C LEU A 32 -12.45 0.92 9.14
N GLN A 33 -12.06 -0.30 9.51
CA GLN A 33 -10.79 -0.59 10.18
C GLN A 33 -9.82 -1.27 9.21
N PRO A 34 -8.49 -1.12 9.40
CA PRO A 34 -7.52 -1.90 8.65
C PRO A 34 -7.70 -3.41 8.89
N VAL A 35 -7.68 -4.20 7.82
CA VAL A 35 -7.81 -5.66 7.88
C VAL A 35 -6.54 -6.31 7.35
N VAL A 36 -5.85 -7.10 8.16
CA VAL A 36 -4.69 -7.90 7.74
C VAL A 36 -5.17 -9.30 7.37
N ILE A 37 -4.87 -9.71 6.14
CA ILE A 37 -5.22 -11.02 5.60
C ILE A 37 -3.94 -11.84 5.47
N ARG A 38 -3.95 -13.08 5.94
CA ARG A 38 -2.82 -14.01 5.90
C ARG A 38 -3.12 -15.21 4.99
N GLY A 39 -2.06 -15.84 4.50
CA GLY A 39 -2.18 -17.06 3.68
C GLY A 39 -2.51 -16.79 2.22
N ILE A 40 -2.23 -15.57 1.71
CA ILE A 40 -2.52 -15.17 0.34
C ILE A 40 -1.41 -15.65 -0.60
N SER A 41 -1.82 -16.14 -1.77
CA SER A 41 -0.87 -16.44 -2.85
C SER A 41 -0.42 -15.15 -3.54
N ASN A 42 0.89 -14.91 -3.57
CA ASN A 42 1.46 -13.75 -4.23
C ASN A 42 1.34 -13.83 -5.76
N PRO A 43 1.20 -12.68 -6.46
CA PRO A 43 1.41 -12.63 -7.89
C PRO A 43 2.86 -13.02 -8.19
N LYS A 44 3.04 -13.94 -9.12
CA LYS A 44 4.37 -14.53 -9.42
C LYS A 44 5.35 -13.55 -10.08
N GLY A 45 4.85 -12.45 -10.62
CA GLY A 45 5.62 -11.56 -11.50
C GLY A 45 6.60 -10.62 -10.79
N LEU A 46 6.29 -10.16 -9.57
CA LEU A 46 7.08 -9.12 -8.90
C LEU A 46 8.00 -9.75 -7.84
N THR A 47 8.89 -10.61 -8.28
CA THR A 47 9.96 -11.21 -7.48
C THR A 47 11.30 -11.04 -8.19
N LYS A 48 12.41 -11.01 -7.43
CA LYS A 48 13.75 -10.90 -7.98
C LYS A 48 14.01 -11.96 -9.04
N GLU A 49 13.74 -13.22 -8.71
CA GLU A 49 13.95 -14.36 -9.61
C GLU A 49 13.18 -14.23 -10.94
N PHE A 50 11.97 -13.69 -10.91
CA PHE A 50 11.16 -13.51 -12.12
C PHE A 50 11.64 -12.32 -12.93
N LEU A 51 11.94 -11.19 -12.27
CA LEU A 51 12.42 -9.96 -12.92
C LEU A 51 13.75 -10.16 -13.64
N GLU A 52 14.67 -10.96 -13.07
CA GLU A 52 15.95 -11.31 -13.70
C GLU A 52 15.77 -12.06 -15.04
N LYS A 53 14.67 -12.78 -15.20
CA LYS A 53 14.35 -13.52 -16.44
C LYS A 53 13.78 -12.65 -17.56
N ILE A 54 13.31 -11.43 -17.25
CA ILE A 54 12.67 -10.53 -18.20
C ILE A 54 13.67 -9.51 -18.74
N GLN A 55 14.39 -9.85 -19.79
CA GLN A 55 15.43 -8.99 -20.38
C GLN A 55 14.93 -7.59 -20.73
N ARG A 56 13.67 -7.43 -21.19
CA ARG A 56 13.10 -6.12 -21.55
C ARG A 56 12.98 -5.16 -20.36
N LEU A 57 12.90 -5.67 -19.12
CA LEU A 57 12.85 -4.86 -17.91
C LEU A 57 14.25 -4.53 -17.35
N ALA A 58 15.32 -5.09 -17.88
CA ALA A 58 16.68 -4.84 -17.38
C ALA A 58 17.03 -3.34 -17.31
N ASN A 59 16.61 -2.56 -18.30
CA ASN A 59 16.84 -1.12 -18.40
C ASN A 59 15.68 -0.28 -17.83
N PHE A 60 14.68 -0.90 -17.19
CA PHE A 60 13.61 -0.16 -16.55
C PHE A 60 14.16 0.71 -15.42
N SER A 61 13.79 2.01 -15.41
CA SER A 61 14.36 2.95 -14.44
C SER A 61 13.70 2.86 -13.09
N VAL A 62 14.49 2.60 -12.06
CA VAL A 62 14.11 2.57 -10.64
C VAL A 62 14.99 3.56 -9.89
N GLY A 63 14.44 4.72 -9.51
CA GLY A 63 15.22 5.75 -8.82
C GLY A 63 16.37 6.33 -9.66
N GLY A 64 16.26 6.31 -10.99
CA GLY A 64 17.32 6.76 -11.91
C GLY A 64 18.38 5.70 -12.22
N GLN A 65 18.28 4.52 -11.64
CA GLN A 65 19.15 3.38 -11.90
C GLN A 65 18.42 2.32 -12.74
N PRO A 66 19.10 1.54 -13.58
CA PRO A 66 18.48 0.41 -14.27
C PRO A 66 18.09 -0.70 -13.26
N LEU A 67 16.99 -1.39 -13.53
CA LEU A 67 16.50 -2.46 -12.67
C LEU A 67 17.52 -3.57 -12.49
N SER A 68 18.31 -3.89 -13.51
CA SER A 68 19.40 -4.88 -13.43
C SER A 68 20.37 -4.60 -12.29
N ASP A 69 20.72 -3.32 -12.07
CA ASP A 69 21.66 -2.92 -11.04
C ASP A 69 21.03 -3.04 -9.64
N ILE A 70 19.74 -2.69 -9.51
CA ILE A 70 18.99 -2.85 -8.27
C ILE A 70 18.84 -4.32 -7.90
N LEU A 71 18.62 -5.20 -8.86
CA LEU A 71 18.52 -6.66 -8.60
C LEU A 71 19.86 -7.23 -8.13
N THR A 72 20.98 -6.68 -8.62
CA THR A 72 22.34 -7.09 -8.23
C THR A 72 22.74 -6.47 -6.88
N HIS A 73 22.38 -5.20 -6.65
CA HIS A 73 22.73 -4.38 -5.50
C HIS A 73 21.48 -3.83 -4.79
N PRO A 74 20.72 -4.68 -4.07
CA PRO A 74 19.46 -4.27 -3.43
C PRO A 74 19.65 -3.19 -2.35
N GLU A 75 20.85 -2.98 -1.84
CA GLU A 75 21.19 -1.89 -0.92
C GLU A 75 20.91 -0.49 -1.49
N MET A 76 20.89 -0.32 -2.80
CA MET A 76 20.57 0.94 -3.46
C MET A 76 19.13 1.41 -3.19
N ILE A 77 18.21 0.49 -2.86
CA ILE A 77 16.82 0.79 -2.55
C ILE A 77 16.70 1.57 -1.23
N PHE A 78 17.60 1.34 -0.28
CA PHE A 78 17.52 1.88 1.08
C PHE A 78 17.98 3.35 1.19
N GLY A 79 18.60 3.89 0.16
CA GLY A 79 19.04 5.30 0.13
C GLY A 79 17.93 6.32 -0.08
N ALA A 80 16.77 5.91 -0.56
CA ALA A 80 15.64 6.78 -0.84
C ALA A 80 14.80 6.99 0.42
N GLN A 81 14.91 8.14 1.08
CA GLN A 81 14.21 8.53 2.32
C GLN A 81 12.67 8.56 2.17
N GLY A 82 12.04 7.42 1.87
CA GLY A 82 10.59 7.32 1.68
C GLY A 82 10.07 7.83 0.33
N VAL A 83 10.92 8.42 -0.48
CA VAL A 83 10.54 8.85 -1.84
C VAL A 83 10.32 7.60 -2.71
N PRO A 84 9.20 7.51 -3.44
CA PRO A 84 8.99 6.41 -4.36
C PRO A 84 10.14 6.33 -5.37
N THR A 85 10.76 5.17 -5.47
CA THR A 85 11.89 4.95 -6.40
C THR A 85 11.45 4.89 -7.86
N ILE A 86 10.15 4.69 -8.10
CA ILE A 86 9.56 4.63 -9.44
C ILE A 86 8.49 5.71 -9.57
N SER A 87 8.43 6.40 -10.70
CA SER A 87 7.37 7.37 -10.99
C SER A 87 5.99 6.72 -11.00
N TYR A 88 4.94 7.50 -10.82
CA TYR A 88 3.55 7.01 -10.84
C TYR A 88 3.23 6.22 -12.13
N LEU A 89 3.58 6.79 -13.29
CA LEU A 89 3.37 6.11 -14.57
C LEU A 89 4.20 4.83 -14.69
N GLY A 90 5.45 4.87 -14.23
CA GLY A 90 6.33 3.70 -14.21
C GLY A 90 5.79 2.57 -13.33
N ARG A 91 5.19 2.87 -12.17
CA ARG A 91 4.57 1.85 -11.32
C ARG A 91 3.41 1.13 -11.99
N GLN A 92 2.59 1.87 -12.75
CA GLN A 92 1.49 1.30 -13.51
C GLN A 92 1.99 0.50 -14.72
N GLU A 93 3.03 0.99 -15.40
CA GLU A 93 3.64 0.29 -16.53
C GLU A 93 4.26 -1.03 -16.06
N LEU A 94 5.04 -1.02 -14.98
CA LEU A 94 5.61 -2.23 -14.38
C LEU A 94 4.51 -3.22 -13.98
N ALA A 95 3.43 -2.76 -13.36
CA ALA A 95 2.31 -3.61 -12.99
C ALA A 95 1.65 -4.27 -14.22
N LYS A 96 1.48 -3.53 -15.32
CA LYS A 96 0.93 -4.04 -16.59
C LYS A 96 1.85 -5.09 -17.21
N GLU A 97 3.14 -4.82 -17.27
CA GLU A 97 4.16 -5.74 -17.81
C GLU A 97 4.19 -7.08 -17.05
N LEU A 98 3.87 -7.05 -15.76
CA LEU A 98 3.82 -8.22 -14.89
C LEU A 98 2.43 -8.85 -14.78
N ALA A 99 1.46 -8.40 -15.59
CA ALA A 99 0.07 -8.86 -15.60
C ALA A 99 -0.64 -8.76 -14.23
N ILE A 100 -0.18 -7.87 -13.35
CA ILE A 100 -0.75 -7.66 -12.01
C ILE A 100 -2.22 -7.21 -12.08
N PRO A 101 -2.65 -6.30 -12.99
CA PRO A 101 -4.05 -5.92 -13.12
C PRO A 101 -4.95 -7.12 -13.41
N ILE A 102 -4.54 -8.03 -14.29
CA ILE A 102 -5.32 -9.24 -14.62
C ILE A 102 -5.48 -10.13 -13.39
N TRP A 103 -4.40 -10.32 -12.63
CA TRP A 103 -4.43 -11.08 -11.39
C TRP A 103 -5.34 -10.41 -10.34
N ALA A 104 -5.25 -9.09 -10.20
CA ALA A 104 -6.06 -8.32 -9.26
C ALA A 104 -7.55 -8.38 -9.61
N ASP A 105 -7.90 -8.15 -10.87
CA ASP A 105 -9.28 -8.18 -11.36
C ASP A 105 -9.91 -9.57 -11.19
N HIS A 106 -9.13 -10.62 -11.43
CA HIS A 106 -9.66 -11.98 -11.34
C HIS A 106 -9.91 -12.43 -9.90
N ILE A 107 -9.02 -12.06 -8.97
CA ILE A 107 -9.07 -12.55 -7.58
C ILE A 107 -9.77 -11.56 -6.65
N TRP A 108 -9.41 -10.27 -6.72
CA TRP A 108 -9.81 -9.28 -5.72
C TRP A 108 -11.05 -8.49 -6.09
N LEU A 109 -11.29 -8.23 -7.38
CA LEU A 109 -12.47 -7.47 -7.79
C LEU A 109 -13.78 -8.15 -7.35
N PRO A 110 -13.98 -9.47 -7.50
CA PRO A 110 -15.19 -10.13 -7.03
C PRO A 110 -15.41 -10.00 -5.52
N ILE A 111 -14.33 -10.01 -4.73
CA ILE A 111 -14.39 -9.94 -3.27
C ILE A 111 -14.67 -8.50 -2.81
N LEU A 112 -13.88 -7.54 -3.27
CA LEU A 112 -13.98 -6.14 -2.84
C LEU A 112 -15.27 -5.47 -3.33
N SER A 113 -15.81 -5.91 -4.45
CA SER A 113 -17.06 -5.37 -4.99
C SER A 113 -18.32 -5.81 -4.23
N GLN A 114 -18.27 -6.90 -3.44
CA GLN A 114 -19.39 -7.36 -2.64
C GLN A 114 -19.76 -6.39 -1.51
N SER A 115 -18.79 -5.62 -1.02
CA SER A 115 -19.01 -4.59 0.01
C SER A 115 -19.65 -3.31 -0.53
N THR A 116 -20.09 -3.29 -1.80
CA THR A 116 -20.62 -2.10 -2.46
C THR A 116 -22.12 -2.21 -2.70
N TRP A 117 -22.85 -1.12 -2.45
CA TRP A 117 -24.30 -1.07 -2.67
C TRP A 117 -24.71 -1.20 -4.16
N ILE A 118 -23.79 -0.87 -5.07
CA ILE A 118 -24.07 -0.83 -6.53
C ILE A 118 -23.52 -2.10 -7.23
N GLY A 119 -22.83 -2.98 -6.50
CA GLY A 119 -22.32 -4.24 -7.02
C GLY A 119 -21.12 -4.11 -7.99
N PRO A 120 -20.64 -5.22 -8.53
CA PRO A 120 -19.37 -5.31 -9.27
C PRO A 120 -19.37 -4.56 -10.62
N VAL A 121 -20.52 -4.10 -11.09
CA VAL A 121 -20.69 -3.53 -12.44
C VAL A 121 -20.04 -2.14 -12.58
N VAL A 122 -19.76 -1.44 -11.48
CA VAL A 122 -19.35 -0.02 -11.51
C VAL A 122 -18.02 0.22 -10.79
N GLY A 123 -17.43 -0.81 -10.20
CA GLY A 123 -16.13 -0.72 -9.53
C GLY A 123 -14.96 -0.75 -10.51
N CYS A 124 -13.92 0.01 -10.21
CA CYS A 124 -12.67 0.03 -10.99
C CYS A 124 -11.50 -0.30 -10.07
N MET A 125 -10.63 -1.21 -10.52
CA MET A 125 -9.40 -1.51 -9.83
C MET A 125 -8.20 -0.85 -10.52
N ARG A 126 -7.28 -0.35 -9.71
CA ARG A 126 -5.97 0.11 -10.14
C ARG A 126 -4.91 -0.68 -9.43
N SER A 127 -3.89 -1.09 -10.16
CA SER A 127 -2.77 -1.82 -9.60
C SER A 127 -1.47 -1.09 -9.89
N GLU A 128 -0.62 -1.00 -8.89
CA GLU A 128 0.71 -0.42 -8.99
C GLU A 128 1.74 -1.39 -8.42
N ALA A 129 2.90 -1.48 -9.06
CA ALA A 129 4.04 -2.26 -8.59
C ALA A 129 5.12 -1.34 -8.03
N TYR A 130 5.61 -1.65 -6.85
CA TYR A 130 6.61 -0.88 -6.14
C TYR A 130 7.87 -1.71 -5.92
N ILE A 131 9.01 -1.06 -6.07
CA ILE A 131 10.32 -1.58 -5.66
C ILE A 131 10.88 -0.61 -4.63
N GLY A 132 11.26 -1.10 -3.47
CA GLY A 132 11.67 -0.27 -2.32
C GLY A 132 10.50 0.13 -1.44
N GLY A 133 10.59 1.28 -0.80
CA GLY A 133 9.61 1.73 0.18
C GLY A 133 8.55 2.68 -0.36
N LEU A 134 7.62 3.05 0.52
CA LEU A 134 6.57 4.00 0.28
C LEU A 134 6.56 5.01 1.44
N GLY A 135 6.86 6.27 1.15
CA GLY A 135 6.70 7.35 2.11
C GLY A 135 5.23 7.61 2.42
N MET A 136 4.99 8.45 3.41
CA MET A 136 3.63 8.75 3.84
C MET A 136 2.74 9.18 2.69
N LEU A 137 1.60 8.50 2.57
CA LEU A 137 0.53 8.86 1.67
C LEU A 137 -0.82 8.69 2.38
N ARG A 138 -1.82 9.42 1.89
CA ARG A 138 -3.21 9.26 2.31
C ARG A 138 -3.94 8.36 1.34
N THR A 139 -4.62 7.33 1.84
CA THR A 139 -5.49 6.49 1.03
C THR A 139 -6.72 7.28 0.57
N THR A 140 -7.05 7.22 -0.71
CA THR A 140 -8.19 7.93 -1.32
C THR A 140 -9.20 6.99 -1.98
N ALA A 141 -8.79 5.76 -2.25
CA ALA A 141 -9.67 4.72 -2.75
C ALA A 141 -10.66 4.26 -1.68
N LYS A 142 -11.74 3.60 -2.09
CA LYS A 142 -12.65 2.95 -1.12
C LYS A 142 -11.89 1.93 -0.28
N TYR A 143 -11.04 1.13 -0.93
CA TYR A 143 -10.09 0.23 -0.27
C TYR A 143 -8.75 0.30 -0.97
N THR A 144 -7.68 0.39 -0.19
CA THR A 144 -6.30 0.28 -0.66
C THR A 144 -5.68 -0.97 -0.03
N CYS A 145 -5.40 -1.96 -0.86
CA CYS A 145 -4.79 -3.22 -0.42
C CYS A 145 -3.30 -3.20 -0.78
N ILE A 146 -2.44 -3.46 0.20
CA ILE A 146 -0.98 -3.49 0.03
C ILE A 146 -0.48 -4.89 0.38
N MET A 147 0.30 -5.49 -0.52
CA MET A 147 0.83 -6.83 -0.37
C MET A 147 2.30 -6.91 -0.76
N PRO A 148 3.21 -7.20 0.18
CA PRO A 148 4.59 -7.55 -0.15
C PRO A 148 4.65 -8.80 -1.04
N THR A 149 5.40 -8.72 -2.10
CA THR A 149 5.71 -9.86 -2.98
C THR A 149 7.07 -10.45 -2.66
N GLU A 150 7.99 -9.59 -2.22
CA GLU A 150 9.32 -9.99 -1.76
C GLU A 150 9.83 -9.04 -0.68
N GLY A 151 10.61 -9.56 0.24
CA GLY A 151 11.15 -8.79 1.35
C GLY A 151 10.20 -8.69 2.55
N LYS A 152 10.65 -7.99 3.57
CA LYS A 152 9.92 -7.73 4.80
C LYS A 152 9.77 -6.23 4.99
N TYR A 153 8.60 -5.81 5.41
CA TYR A 153 8.27 -4.40 5.57
C TYR A 153 7.72 -4.09 6.96
N ILE A 154 7.93 -2.86 7.39
CA ILE A 154 7.20 -2.23 8.48
C ILE A 154 6.22 -1.25 7.83
N LEU A 155 4.94 -1.50 7.99
CA LEU A 155 3.88 -0.58 7.62
C LEU A 155 3.48 0.19 8.87
N SER A 156 3.63 1.50 8.84
CA SER A 156 3.19 2.40 9.90
C SER A 156 1.89 3.07 9.51
N ILE A 157 0.86 2.98 10.36
CA ILE A 157 -0.44 3.61 10.19
C ILE A 157 -0.58 4.70 11.22
N LEU A 158 -0.77 5.94 10.78
CA LEU A 158 -0.94 7.08 11.66
C LEU A 158 -2.35 7.08 12.26
N SER A 159 -2.47 7.37 13.56
CA SER A 159 -3.77 7.62 14.17
C SER A 159 -4.38 8.91 13.62
N LYS A 160 -5.69 8.93 13.45
CA LYS A 160 -6.40 10.10 12.91
C LYS A 160 -6.17 11.38 13.73
N GLU A 161 -6.03 11.23 15.04
CA GLU A 161 -5.78 12.34 15.96
C GLU A 161 -4.40 12.97 15.77
N SER A 162 -3.43 12.17 15.31
CA SER A 162 -2.05 12.62 15.10
C SER A 162 -1.84 13.36 13.79
N GLU A 163 -2.81 13.37 12.89
CA GLU A 163 -2.71 14.06 11.61
C GLU A 163 -2.40 15.56 11.76
N MET A 164 -2.98 16.19 12.77
CA MET A 164 -2.76 17.61 13.05
C MET A 164 -1.33 17.95 13.47
N PHE A 165 -0.55 16.97 13.89
CA PHE A 165 0.84 17.14 14.31
C PHE A 165 1.85 16.93 13.19
N LEU A 166 1.38 16.51 12.00
CA LEU A 166 2.27 16.31 10.85
C LEU A 166 2.83 17.66 10.34
N PRO A 167 4.09 17.66 9.90
CA PRO A 167 4.67 18.83 9.25
C PRO A 167 3.99 19.10 7.90
N THR A 168 3.99 20.33 7.42
CA THR A 168 3.36 20.70 6.14
C THR A 168 3.86 19.87 4.95
N ALA A 169 5.14 19.49 4.96
CA ALA A 169 5.78 18.68 3.91
C ALA A 169 5.97 17.21 4.36
N TRP A 170 4.95 16.59 4.92
CA TRP A 170 5.03 15.21 5.42
C TRP A 170 5.05 14.16 4.30
N GLN A 171 4.49 14.48 3.15
CA GLN A 171 4.37 13.54 2.04
C GLN A 171 5.72 12.99 1.63
N TYR A 172 5.75 11.70 1.33
CA TYR A 172 6.93 10.94 0.90
C TYR A 172 8.03 10.74 1.95
N LYS A 173 7.87 11.18 3.20
CA LYS A 173 8.76 10.79 4.32
C LYS A 173 8.21 9.53 4.99
N TYR A 174 9.08 8.74 5.61
CA TYR A 174 8.59 7.68 6.50
C TYR A 174 8.16 8.29 7.83
N ILE A 175 7.13 7.72 8.46
CA ILE A 175 6.70 8.15 9.81
C ILE A 175 7.86 8.00 10.79
N SER A 176 8.59 6.88 10.71
CA SER A 176 9.77 6.58 11.53
C SER A 176 10.94 7.55 11.34
N SER A 177 11.01 8.27 10.21
CA SER A 177 12.08 9.21 9.89
C SER A 177 11.80 10.66 10.33
N LEU A 178 10.61 10.94 10.83
CA LEU A 178 10.27 12.29 11.32
C LEU A 178 11.06 12.63 12.57
N THR A 179 11.56 13.87 12.60
CA THR A 179 12.40 14.40 13.70
C THR A 179 11.80 15.69 14.27
N LEU A 180 12.34 16.14 15.40
CA LEU A 180 11.98 17.43 16.00
C LEU A 180 12.24 18.62 15.06
N ASN A 181 13.14 18.48 14.08
CA ASN A 181 13.37 19.51 13.07
C ASN A 181 12.23 19.60 12.05
N ASP A 182 11.48 18.51 11.84
CA ASP A 182 10.33 18.47 10.93
C ASP A 182 9.10 19.08 11.58
N THR A 183 8.84 18.71 12.84
CA THR A 183 7.78 19.28 13.67
C THR A 183 8.11 19.17 15.15
N PRO A 184 7.90 20.24 15.95
CA PRO A 184 8.12 20.19 17.40
C PRO A 184 7.18 19.20 18.11
N LEU A 185 6.08 18.81 17.46
CA LEU A 185 5.06 17.89 17.99
C LEU A 185 5.28 16.44 17.57
N VAL A 186 6.45 16.10 17.06
CA VAL A 186 6.80 14.70 16.67
C VAL A 186 6.60 13.71 17.82
N ALA A 187 6.84 14.15 19.07
CA ALA A 187 6.65 13.30 20.25
C ALA A 187 5.18 12.92 20.51
N ASP A 188 4.23 13.69 20.00
CA ASP A 188 2.78 13.46 20.16
C ASP A 188 2.19 12.60 19.04
N LEU A 189 3.00 12.23 18.04
CA LEU A 189 2.57 11.35 16.95
C LEU A 189 2.32 9.93 17.48
N LYS A 190 1.09 9.49 17.35
CA LYS A 190 0.67 8.11 17.63
C LYS A 190 0.49 7.37 16.31
N PHE A 191 1.17 6.27 16.16
CA PHE A 191 1.06 5.40 15.00
C PHE A 191 1.20 3.94 15.42
N LEU A 192 0.76 3.04 14.55
CA LEU A 192 0.81 1.62 14.76
C LEU A 192 1.68 0.97 13.68
N ASP A 193 2.66 0.20 14.10
CA ASP A 193 3.56 -0.53 13.22
C ASP A 193 3.10 -1.99 13.03
N ILE A 194 3.02 -2.40 11.79
CA ILE A 194 2.67 -3.76 11.39
C ILE A 194 3.78 -4.33 10.53
N VAL A 195 4.22 -5.53 10.88
CA VAL A 195 5.19 -6.26 10.06
C VAL A 195 4.44 -7.02 8.97
N LEU A 196 4.68 -6.64 7.71
CA LEU A 196 4.17 -7.34 6.53
C LEU A 196 5.27 -8.17 5.87
N ARG A 197 4.87 -9.35 5.37
CA ARG A 197 5.73 -10.30 4.64
C ARG A 197 4.99 -10.85 3.43
N PRO A 198 5.68 -11.43 2.45
CA PRO A 198 5.03 -12.20 1.39
C PRO A 198 4.01 -13.20 1.97
N GLY A 199 2.85 -13.28 1.33
CA GLY A 199 1.72 -14.08 1.85
C GLY A 199 0.80 -13.34 2.82
N THR A 200 1.09 -12.07 3.13
CA THR A 200 0.19 -11.20 3.91
C THR A 200 -0.22 -9.98 3.08
N MET A 201 -1.47 -9.55 3.24
CA MET A 201 -1.99 -8.33 2.65
C MET A 201 -2.66 -7.50 3.74
N ILE A 202 -2.59 -6.20 3.63
CA ILE A 202 -3.42 -5.31 4.42
C ILE A 202 -4.40 -4.56 3.53
N CYS A 203 -5.66 -4.55 3.90
CA CYS A 203 -6.70 -3.73 3.30
C CYS A 203 -6.96 -2.52 4.20
N LEU A 204 -6.78 -1.33 3.65
CA LEU A 204 -6.89 -0.05 4.34
C LEU A 204 -8.17 0.66 3.90
N PRO A 205 -8.95 1.21 4.81
CA PRO A 205 -10.07 2.08 4.48
C PRO A 205 -9.58 3.44 3.93
N PRO A 206 -10.48 4.29 3.40
CA PRO A 206 -10.12 5.62 2.94
C PRO A 206 -9.64 6.51 4.09
N HIS A 207 -8.83 7.51 3.74
CA HIS A 207 -8.30 8.55 4.63
C HIS A 207 -7.29 8.06 5.69
N CYS A 208 -6.77 6.85 5.58
CA CYS A 208 -5.61 6.43 6.37
C CYS A 208 -4.34 7.10 5.85
N ILE A 209 -3.49 7.58 6.75
CA ILE A 209 -2.13 8.00 6.41
C ILE A 209 -1.20 6.85 6.79
N VAL A 210 -0.47 6.35 5.80
CA VAL A 210 0.40 5.19 5.97
C VAL A 210 1.76 5.44 5.34
N SER A 211 2.79 4.81 5.88
CA SER A 211 4.10 4.67 5.24
C SER A 211 4.58 3.23 5.33
N MET A 212 5.36 2.79 4.37
CA MET A 212 5.85 1.42 4.30
C MET A 212 7.37 1.40 4.06
N GLU A 213 8.10 1.01 5.08
CA GLU A 213 9.56 0.99 5.07
C GLU A 213 10.07 -0.47 4.94
N PRO A 214 10.95 -0.78 3.98
CA PRO A 214 11.60 -2.08 3.92
C PRO A 214 12.53 -2.25 5.12
N THR A 215 12.56 -3.45 5.72
CA THR A 215 13.49 -3.73 6.82
C THR A 215 14.93 -3.76 6.30
N LYS A 216 15.84 -3.12 7.03
CA LYS A 216 17.25 -3.00 6.65
C LYS A 216 18.06 -4.28 6.89
N GLU A 217 17.52 -5.18 7.68
CA GLU A 217 18.20 -6.44 8.01
C GLU A 217 17.25 -7.64 7.84
N PRO A 218 17.66 -8.67 7.07
CA PRO A 218 18.78 -8.66 6.14
C PRO A 218 18.55 -7.75 4.93
N ILE A 219 19.64 -7.23 4.33
CA ILE A 219 19.59 -6.48 3.07
C ILE A 219 19.12 -7.45 1.98
N GLN A 220 17.96 -7.21 1.41
CA GLN A 220 17.37 -8.03 0.38
C GLN A 220 16.56 -7.18 -0.59
N PHE A 221 16.29 -7.70 -1.78
CA PHE A 221 15.36 -7.09 -2.69
C PHE A 221 13.98 -7.00 -2.04
N CYS A 222 13.35 -5.85 -2.14
CA CYS A 222 12.07 -5.57 -1.53
C CYS A 222 11.11 -5.00 -2.57
N ALA A 223 9.96 -5.66 -2.73
CA ALA A 223 8.92 -5.24 -3.67
C ALA A 223 7.52 -5.55 -3.12
N PHE A 224 6.54 -4.74 -3.50
CA PHE A 224 5.15 -4.94 -3.12
C PHE A 224 4.19 -4.45 -4.21
N VAL A 225 2.96 -4.91 -4.13
CA VAL A 225 1.85 -4.49 -4.98
C VAL A 225 0.88 -3.67 -4.14
N SER A 226 0.40 -2.57 -4.72
CA SER A 226 -0.75 -1.82 -4.21
C SER A 226 -1.92 -1.99 -5.17
N ILE A 227 -3.09 -2.31 -4.63
CA ILE A 227 -4.34 -2.44 -5.35
C ILE A 227 -5.33 -1.46 -4.76
N GLU A 228 -5.86 -0.56 -5.58
CA GLU A 228 -6.88 0.41 -5.20
C GLU A 228 -8.22 0.00 -5.81
N TYR A 229 -9.24 -0.19 -4.97
CA TYR A 229 -10.62 -0.37 -5.41
C TYR A 229 -11.36 0.96 -5.31
N HIS A 230 -11.89 1.42 -6.45
CA HIS A 230 -12.62 2.68 -6.56
C HIS A 230 -14.07 2.44 -6.96
N GLU A 231 -14.97 3.13 -6.29
CA GLU A 231 -16.32 3.39 -6.76
C GLU A 231 -16.37 4.68 -7.59
N PRO A 232 -17.39 4.91 -8.41
CA PRO A 232 -17.51 6.15 -9.20
C PRO A 232 -17.38 7.42 -8.37
N ILE A 233 -17.93 7.40 -7.15
CA ILE A 233 -17.87 8.55 -6.23
C ILE A 233 -16.43 8.81 -5.77
N THR A 234 -15.67 7.76 -5.45
CA THR A 234 -14.27 7.90 -5.03
C THR A 234 -13.36 8.32 -6.18
N LEU A 235 -13.67 7.90 -7.42
CA LEU A 235 -12.96 8.37 -8.62
C LEU A 235 -13.20 9.86 -8.87
N LEU A 236 -14.43 10.32 -8.73
CA LEU A 236 -14.76 11.75 -8.84
C LEU A 236 -14.04 12.56 -7.76
N ALA A 237 -14.08 12.11 -6.50
CA ALA A 237 -13.38 12.78 -5.41
C ALA A 237 -11.87 12.90 -5.67
N LYS A 238 -11.25 11.84 -6.21
CA LYS A 238 -9.82 11.83 -6.56
C LYS A 238 -9.50 12.86 -7.66
N SER A 239 -10.38 13.03 -8.66
CA SER A 239 -10.18 14.00 -9.74
C SER A 239 -10.21 15.45 -9.25
N PHE A 240 -10.97 15.75 -8.20
CA PHE A 240 -11.02 17.09 -7.58
C PHE A 240 -9.86 17.35 -6.61
N SER A 241 -9.26 16.31 -6.04
CA SER A 241 -8.13 16.45 -5.10
C SER A 241 -6.75 16.58 -5.77
N GLN A 242 -6.66 16.34 -7.07
CA GLN A 242 -5.42 16.43 -7.85
C GLN A 242 -5.23 17.80 -8.54
N ASN A 243 -6.19 18.70 -8.42
CA ASN A 243 -6.12 20.10 -8.83
C ASN A 243 -5.85 21.01 -7.61
#